data_cf5bca90460eaf04ebb81aebcce7e453
#
_entry.id   cf5bca90460eaf04ebb81aebcce7e453
#
_cell.length_a   1.000
_cell.length_b   1.000
_cell.length_c   1.000
_cell.angle_alpha   90.00
_cell.angle_beta   90.00
_cell.angle_gamma   90.00
#
_symmetry.space_group_name_H-M   'P 1'
#
loop_
_entity.id
_entity.type
_entity.pdbx_description
1 polymer ?
#
loop_
_entity_poly.entity_id
_entity_poly.type
_entity_poly.pdbx_seq_one_letter_code
_entity_poly.pdbx_strand_id
1 'polypeptide(L)'
;MYEDFYANIPDTGAFLRRIHLDPDKIKPDKESLNKILYNHHRYVPFENLDVWANAVEPSLSVADLSGKIVGRHRGGYCFEMNGHLEAALRALGFECYSVQVRITKGRDFLPPCRHRAVITIIDGKKYFCDVGLGFIFFPEAAELDGGYTRFGYKAVCEDGVCKVIVKKPEGEEEIVRFDDQPQLPIDFINPNIACSLDPASSFRTRLSLVIMTPEENRKNLVSDATVGEAKTSVITLKDPAGKLLEERTIDNAQLSKVLLEEFGVEFDI
;
A
#
# COMPACT_ATOMS: atom_id res chain seq x y z
N MET A 1 25.06 -9.06 -0.43
CA MET A 1 24.01 -9.20 -1.50
C MET A 1 22.63 -8.79 -0.97
N TYR A 2 22.26 -9.13 0.28
CA TYR A 2 20.94 -8.80 0.84
C TYR A 2 20.96 -7.77 1.97
N GLU A 3 22.10 -7.16 2.27
CA GLU A 3 22.28 -6.20 3.37
C GLU A 3 21.36 -4.97 3.24
N ASP A 4 21.17 -4.49 2.00
CA ASP A 4 20.32 -3.34 1.71
C ASP A 4 18.82 -3.56 2.03
N PHE A 5 18.37 -4.82 2.10
CA PHE A 5 16.98 -5.14 2.47
C PHE A 5 16.71 -4.88 3.96
N TYR A 6 17.76 -4.91 4.79
CA TYR A 6 17.68 -4.72 6.24
C TYR A 6 18.07 -3.31 6.67
N ALA A 7 18.46 -2.47 5.72
CA ALA A 7 18.87 -1.10 6.00
C ALA A 7 17.71 -0.26 6.55
N ASN A 8 18.03 0.82 7.23
CA ASN A 8 17.10 1.90 7.48
C ASN A 8 17.00 2.79 6.24
N ILE A 9 15.91 3.56 6.11
CA ILE A 9 15.82 4.56 5.05
C ILE A 9 16.94 5.60 5.23
N PRO A 10 17.50 6.13 4.12
CA PRO A 10 18.66 7.04 4.16
C PRO A 10 18.36 8.38 4.86
N ASP A 11 17.15 8.89 4.73
CA ASP A 11 16.73 10.20 5.26
C ASP A 11 15.26 10.16 5.71
N THR A 12 15.07 10.05 7.03
CA THR A 12 13.74 10.08 7.65
C THR A 12 13.05 11.44 7.48
N GLY A 13 13.80 12.52 7.49
CA GLY A 13 13.27 13.87 7.29
C GLY A 13 12.74 14.06 5.86
N ALA A 14 13.45 13.56 4.85
CA ALA A 14 12.98 13.58 3.47
C ALA A 14 11.71 12.73 3.30
N PHE A 15 11.64 11.53 3.91
CA PHE A 15 10.43 10.72 3.92
C PHE A 15 9.24 11.47 4.55
N LEU A 16 9.42 12.06 5.73
CA LEU A 16 8.35 12.80 6.41
C LEU A 16 7.89 14.01 5.60
N ARG A 17 8.82 14.76 5.00
CA ARG A 17 8.47 15.86 4.07
C ARG A 17 7.73 15.37 2.83
N ARG A 18 8.11 14.19 2.28
CA ARG A 18 7.40 13.57 1.13
C ARG A 18 5.93 13.32 1.42
N ILE A 19 5.61 12.98 2.65
CA ILE A 19 4.22 12.78 3.12
C ILE A 19 3.67 13.99 3.89
N HIS A 20 4.26 15.17 3.71
CA HIS A 20 3.81 16.45 4.29
C HIS A 20 3.71 16.44 5.82
N LEU A 21 4.63 15.79 6.51
CA LEU A 21 4.77 15.81 7.96
C LEU A 21 6.02 16.59 8.38
N ASP A 22 5.91 17.28 9.49
CA ASP A 22 7.02 17.99 10.15
C ASP A 22 7.88 16.97 10.93
N PRO A 23 9.17 16.77 10.56
CA PRO A 23 10.04 15.80 11.21
C PRO A 23 10.20 16.02 12.72
N ASP A 24 10.15 17.29 13.18
CA ASP A 24 10.37 17.62 14.58
C ASP A 24 9.17 17.26 15.48
N LYS A 25 8.03 16.91 14.88
CA LYS A 25 6.78 16.57 15.58
C LYS A 25 6.45 15.09 15.61
N ILE A 26 7.28 14.25 15.00
CA ILE A 26 7.05 12.81 14.94
C ILE A 26 7.82 12.11 16.06
N LYS A 27 7.10 11.26 16.80
CA LYS A 27 7.62 10.42 17.88
C LYS A 27 7.12 8.99 17.68
N PRO A 28 7.76 7.97 18.26
CA PRO A 28 7.30 6.59 18.14
C PRO A 28 6.07 6.32 19.03
N ASP A 29 4.97 7.02 18.75
CA ASP A 29 3.69 6.90 19.44
C ASP A 29 2.54 6.65 18.44
N LYS A 30 1.36 6.25 18.93
CA LYS A 30 0.18 5.92 18.12
C LYS A 30 -0.32 7.11 17.31
N GLU A 31 -0.24 8.32 17.85
CA GLU A 31 -0.69 9.53 17.14
C GLU A 31 0.17 9.79 15.91
N SER A 32 1.49 9.73 16.06
CA SER A 32 2.44 9.88 14.96
C SER A 32 2.32 8.75 13.94
N LEU A 33 2.13 7.50 14.39
CA LEU A 33 1.87 6.37 13.49
C LEU A 33 0.64 6.60 12.63
N ASN A 34 -0.47 7.04 13.22
CA ASN A 34 -1.69 7.34 12.47
C ASN A 34 -1.50 8.50 11.47
N LYS A 35 -0.76 9.55 11.84
CA LYS A 35 -0.40 10.65 10.92
C LYS A 35 0.42 10.14 9.73
N ILE A 36 1.39 9.26 9.98
CA ILE A 36 2.22 8.66 8.92
C ILE A 36 1.33 7.85 7.97
N LEU A 37 0.50 6.93 8.46
CA LEU A 37 -0.37 6.11 7.63
C LEU A 37 -1.36 6.95 6.81
N TYR A 38 -2.03 7.90 7.47
CA TYR A 38 -2.99 8.79 6.82
C TYR A 38 -2.35 9.60 5.70
N ASN A 39 -1.22 10.23 5.99
CA ASN A 39 -0.53 11.06 5.00
C ASN A 39 0.12 10.23 3.90
N HIS A 40 0.57 9.01 4.21
CA HIS A 40 1.08 8.10 3.18
C HIS A 40 0.02 7.82 2.12
N HIS A 41 -1.21 7.47 2.51
CA HIS A 41 -2.32 7.27 1.58
C HIS A 41 -2.71 8.54 0.78
N ARG A 42 -2.45 9.72 1.35
CA ARG A 42 -2.74 11.01 0.73
C ARG A 42 -1.72 11.44 -0.31
N TYR A 43 -0.47 11.08 -0.14
CA TYR A 43 0.64 11.66 -0.90
C TYR A 43 1.49 10.64 -1.65
N VAL A 44 1.37 9.35 -1.35
CA VAL A 44 2.07 8.27 -2.04
C VAL A 44 1.04 7.36 -2.69
N PRO A 45 0.87 7.41 -4.02
CA PRO A 45 -0.12 6.57 -4.69
C PRO A 45 0.30 5.09 -4.68
N PHE A 46 -0.67 4.19 -4.49
CA PHE A 46 -0.48 2.82 -4.93
C PHE A 46 -0.38 2.82 -6.47
N GLU A 47 0.63 2.14 -7.04
CA GLU A 47 0.78 2.02 -8.50
C GLU A 47 1.59 0.79 -8.88
N ASN A 48 1.34 0.26 -10.07
CA ASN A 48 2.05 -0.88 -10.64
C ASN A 48 2.67 -0.60 -12.02
N LEU A 49 3.00 0.66 -12.29
CA LEU A 49 3.49 1.12 -13.60
C LEU A 49 4.72 0.35 -14.09
N ASP A 50 5.72 0.12 -13.24
CA ASP A 50 6.95 -0.58 -13.65
C ASP A 50 6.66 -2.03 -14.07
N VAL A 51 5.72 -2.69 -13.39
CA VAL A 51 5.29 -4.04 -13.70
C VAL A 51 4.44 -4.07 -14.98
N TRP A 52 3.45 -3.17 -15.07
CA TRP A 52 2.50 -3.15 -16.18
C TRP A 52 3.16 -2.70 -17.50
N ALA A 53 3.93 -1.61 -17.46
CA ALA A 53 4.52 -1.03 -18.66
C ALA A 53 5.78 -1.76 -19.12
N ASN A 54 6.66 -2.16 -18.20
CA ASN A 54 8.00 -2.62 -18.53
C ASN A 54 8.25 -4.09 -18.18
N ALA A 55 7.28 -4.77 -17.57
CA ALA A 55 7.46 -6.17 -17.13
C ALA A 55 8.68 -6.38 -16.23
N VAL A 56 9.00 -5.38 -15.41
CA VAL A 56 10.18 -5.38 -14.53
C VAL A 56 9.77 -5.80 -13.13
N GLU A 57 10.57 -6.67 -12.52
CA GLU A 57 10.47 -6.94 -11.09
C GLU A 57 10.94 -5.71 -10.29
N PRO A 58 10.07 -5.08 -9.47
CA PRO A 58 10.49 -3.96 -8.63
C PRO A 58 11.53 -4.41 -7.60
N SER A 59 12.59 -3.62 -7.44
CA SER A 59 13.55 -3.84 -6.37
C SER A 59 12.90 -3.60 -5.01
N LEU A 60 13.22 -4.46 -4.04
CA LEU A 60 12.80 -4.31 -2.64
C LEU A 60 13.95 -3.85 -1.74
N SER A 61 15.11 -3.45 -2.30
CA SER A 61 16.17 -2.83 -1.51
C SER A 61 15.70 -1.47 -0.97
N VAL A 62 16.05 -1.16 0.27
CA VAL A 62 15.60 0.09 0.91
C VAL A 62 16.12 1.34 0.19
N ALA A 63 17.34 1.27 -0.38
CA ALA A 63 17.90 2.36 -1.16
C ALA A 63 17.07 2.64 -2.43
N ASP A 64 16.72 1.60 -3.19
CA ASP A 64 15.92 1.73 -4.41
C ASP A 64 14.49 2.20 -4.11
N LEU A 65 13.88 1.65 -3.05
CA LEU A 65 12.55 2.06 -2.58
C LEU A 65 12.55 3.54 -2.18
N SER A 66 13.55 3.99 -1.42
CA SER A 66 13.69 5.40 -1.04
C SER A 66 13.94 6.30 -2.27
N GLY A 67 14.78 5.86 -3.19
CA GLY A 67 15.02 6.55 -4.47
C GLY A 67 13.75 6.69 -5.31
N LYS A 68 12.89 5.67 -5.33
CA LYS A 68 11.61 5.68 -6.05
C LYS A 68 10.55 6.53 -5.34
N ILE A 69 10.26 6.22 -4.09
CA ILE A 69 9.12 6.81 -3.36
C ILE A 69 9.42 8.25 -2.92
N VAL A 70 10.61 8.50 -2.39
CA VAL A 70 11.00 9.81 -1.88
C VAL A 70 11.67 10.64 -2.97
N GLY A 71 12.67 10.08 -3.66
CA GLY A 71 13.48 10.82 -4.62
C GLY A 71 12.76 11.17 -5.91
N ARG A 72 12.04 10.22 -6.52
CA ARG A 72 11.27 10.41 -7.76
C ARG A 72 9.79 10.68 -7.56
N HIS A 73 9.33 10.85 -6.33
CA HIS A 73 7.93 11.09 -5.97
C HIS A 73 6.94 10.06 -6.54
N ARG A 74 7.43 8.86 -6.85
CA ARG A 74 6.62 7.72 -7.29
C ARG A 74 5.88 7.09 -6.11
N GLY A 75 5.06 6.10 -6.39
CA GLY A 75 4.51 5.15 -5.44
C GLY A 75 5.10 3.75 -5.64
N GLY A 76 4.26 2.76 -5.52
CA GLY A 76 4.57 1.36 -5.75
C GLY A 76 3.40 0.47 -5.36
N TYR A 77 3.57 -0.84 -5.47
CA TYR A 77 2.58 -1.77 -4.97
C TYR A 77 2.95 -2.31 -3.58
N CYS A 78 2.21 -3.26 -3.05
CA CYS A 78 2.26 -3.65 -1.64
C CYS A 78 3.65 -3.98 -1.10
N PHE A 79 4.49 -4.70 -1.86
CA PHE A 79 5.82 -5.10 -1.40
C PHE A 79 6.76 -3.90 -1.29
N GLU A 80 6.65 -2.95 -2.21
CA GLU A 80 7.43 -1.73 -2.22
C GLU A 80 6.99 -0.78 -1.09
N MET A 81 5.69 -0.45 -1.05
CA MET A 81 5.16 0.56 -0.11
C MET A 81 5.28 0.11 1.35
N ASN A 82 4.86 -1.12 1.67
CA ASN A 82 4.96 -1.64 3.04
C ASN A 82 6.41 -2.00 3.42
N GLY A 83 7.26 -2.37 2.46
CA GLY A 83 8.69 -2.54 2.68
C GLY A 83 9.38 -1.24 3.06
N HIS A 84 9.09 -0.17 2.33
CA HIS A 84 9.59 1.17 2.63
C HIS A 84 9.03 1.71 3.96
N LEU A 85 7.72 1.50 4.22
CA LEU A 85 7.09 1.90 5.48
C LEU A 85 7.77 1.23 6.69
N GLU A 86 8.02 -0.10 6.65
CA GLU A 86 8.72 -0.79 7.74
C GLU A 86 10.10 -0.19 8.00
N ALA A 87 10.90 0.02 6.94
CA ALA A 87 12.23 0.61 7.06
C ALA A 87 12.18 2.04 7.61
N ALA A 88 11.17 2.83 7.22
CA ALA A 88 10.93 4.18 7.72
C ALA A 88 10.54 4.18 9.19
N LEU A 89 9.59 3.32 9.59
CA LEU A 89 9.15 3.21 10.97
C LEU A 89 10.28 2.80 11.91
N ARG A 90 11.11 1.80 11.50
CA ARG A 90 12.31 1.41 12.27
C ARG A 90 13.28 2.59 12.45
N ALA A 91 13.54 3.33 11.38
CA ALA A 91 14.42 4.49 11.42
C ALA A 91 13.88 5.63 12.31
N LEU A 92 12.56 5.74 12.46
CA LEU A 92 11.87 6.67 13.36
C LEU A 92 11.75 6.17 14.81
N GLY A 93 12.30 4.97 15.12
CA GLY A 93 12.32 4.40 16.46
C GLY A 93 11.09 3.56 16.84
N PHE A 94 10.22 3.24 15.90
CA PHE A 94 9.14 2.29 16.16
C PHE A 94 9.67 0.85 16.16
N GLU A 95 9.18 0.04 17.07
CA GLU A 95 9.31 -1.41 17.02
C GLU A 95 8.29 -1.96 16.03
N CYS A 96 8.73 -2.63 14.97
CA CYS A 96 7.83 -3.16 13.94
C CYS A 96 8.45 -4.32 13.16
N TYR A 97 7.60 -5.09 12.50
CA TYR A 97 7.97 -6.17 11.60
C TYR A 97 6.92 -6.36 10.50
N SER A 98 7.33 -6.96 9.39
CA SER A 98 6.38 -7.33 8.33
C SER A 98 5.77 -8.70 8.56
N VAL A 99 4.55 -8.88 8.02
CA VAL A 99 3.83 -10.15 7.94
C VAL A 99 3.43 -10.45 6.49
N GLN A 100 3.39 -11.73 6.13
CA GLN A 100 2.81 -12.20 4.87
C GLN A 100 1.30 -12.29 5.02
N VAL A 101 0.57 -11.74 4.04
CA VAL A 101 -0.87 -11.54 4.11
C VAL A 101 -1.57 -12.18 2.92
N ARG A 102 -2.73 -12.77 3.16
CA ARG A 102 -3.68 -13.27 2.17
C ARG A 102 -4.80 -12.25 1.97
N ILE A 103 -5.08 -11.87 0.74
CA ILE A 103 -6.23 -11.02 0.40
C ILE A 103 -7.44 -11.93 0.25
N THR A 104 -8.32 -11.95 1.24
CA THR A 104 -9.49 -12.84 1.31
C THR A 104 -10.79 -12.19 0.81
N LYS A 105 -10.79 -10.88 0.65
CA LYS A 105 -11.96 -10.13 0.19
C LYS A 105 -12.61 -10.75 -1.06
N GLY A 106 -13.91 -11.07 -0.96
CA GLY A 106 -14.70 -11.62 -2.06
C GLY A 106 -14.30 -13.03 -2.49
N ARG A 107 -13.61 -13.80 -1.61
CA ARG A 107 -13.16 -15.16 -1.90
C ARG A 107 -13.72 -16.14 -0.89
N ASP A 108 -14.10 -17.31 -1.37
CA ASP A 108 -14.57 -18.47 -0.60
C ASP A 108 -13.47 -19.50 -0.32
N PHE A 109 -12.23 -19.22 -0.73
CA PHE A 109 -11.04 -20.04 -0.52
C PHE A 109 -9.87 -19.21 0.02
N LEU A 110 -8.86 -19.87 0.62
CA LEU A 110 -7.65 -19.22 1.07
C LEU A 110 -6.65 -19.06 -0.10
N PRO A 111 -6.41 -17.81 -0.57
CA PRO A 111 -5.44 -17.56 -1.62
C PRO A 111 -3.99 -17.63 -1.11
N PRO A 112 -2.99 -17.69 -2.00
CA PRO A 112 -1.58 -17.58 -1.62
C PRO A 112 -1.29 -16.27 -0.87
N CYS A 113 -0.25 -16.25 -0.02
CA CYS A 113 0.27 -15.03 0.59
C CYS A 113 0.97 -14.19 -0.48
N ARG A 114 0.26 -13.23 -1.06
CA ARG A 114 0.76 -12.32 -2.11
C ARG A 114 0.60 -10.86 -1.73
N HIS A 115 0.66 -10.58 -0.43
CA HIS A 115 0.60 -9.22 0.09
C HIS A 115 1.52 -9.11 1.31
N ARG A 116 2.04 -7.92 1.56
CA ARG A 116 2.87 -7.53 2.71
C ARG A 116 2.13 -6.48 3.52
N ALA A 117 2.11 -6.62 4.85
CA ALA A 117 1.67 -5.59 5.77
C ALA A 117 2.70 -5.46 6.91
N VAL A 118 2.54 -4.45 7.75
CA VAL A 118 3.44 -4.15 8.87
C VAL A 118 2.67 -4.25 10.18
N ILE A 119 3.26 -4.91 11.17
CA ILE A 119 2.79 -4.85 12.56
C ILE A 119 3.73 -3.92 13.31
N THR A 120 3.16 -2.93 14.00
CA THR A 120 3.91 -1.97 14.84
C THR A 120 3.55 -2.20 16.30
N ILE A 121 4.54 -2.16 17.19
CA ILE A 121 4.37 -2.37 18.63
C ILE A 121 4.53 -1.03 19.35
N ILE A 122 3.53 -0.62 20.11
CA ILE A 122 3.55 0.60 20.91
C ILE A 122 2.98 0.26 22.30
N ASP A 123 3.73 0.52 23.35
CA ASP A 123 3.35 0.24 24.74
C ASP A 123 2.90 -1.23 24.95
N GLY A 124 3.58 -2.17 24.28
CA GLY A 124 3.29 -3.61 24.35
C GLY A 124 2.05 -4.05 23.55
N LYS A 125 1.36 -3.14 22.87
CA LYS A 125 0.20 -3.44 22.01
C LYS A 125 0.62 -3.51 20.55
N LYS A 126 0.04 -4.44 19.82
CA LYS A 126 0.29 -4.65 18.39
C LYS A 126 -0.75 -3.94 17.52
N TYR A 127 -0.30 -3.30 16.45
CA TYR A 127 -1.14 -2.56 15.52
C TYR A 127 -0.89 -3.01 14.10
N PHE A 128 -1.95 -3.38 13.39
CA PHE A 128 -1.89 -3.63 11.94
C PHE A 128 -1.80 -2.31 11.19
N CYS A 129 -0.82 -2.23 10.28
CA CYS A 129 -0.53 -1.08 9.43
C CYS A 129 -0.37 -1.55 7.99
N ASP A 130 -1.04 -0.91 7.05
CA ASP A 130 -0.96 -1.25 5.64
C ASP A 130 -1.21 -0.02 4.77
N VAL A 131 -0.23 0.32 3.93
CA VAL A 131 -0.32 1.43 2.97
C VAL A 131 -0.32 0.96 1.52
N GLY A 132 -0.28 -0.36 1.30
CA GLY A 132 -0.07 -0.98 -0.01
C GLY A 132 -1.26 -1.78 -0.55
N LEU A 133 -2.47 -1.67 0.02
CA LEU A 133 -3.62 -2.40 -0.49
C LEU A 133 -4.41 -1.52 -1.48
N GLY A 134 -4.22 -1.76 -2.78
CA GLY A 134 -4.66 -0.88 -3.87
C GLY A 134 -6.18 -0.75 -4.10
N PHE A 135 -7.04 -1.27 -3.22
CA PHE A 135 -8.50 -1.22 -3.36
C PHE A 135 -9.24 -0.76 -2.08
N ILE A 136 -8.53 -0.56 -1.00
CA ILE A 136 -9.03 -0.04 0.27
C ILE A 136 -7.87 0.69 0.98
N PHE A 137 -8.19 1.70 1.77
CA PHE A 137 -7.23 2.40 2.61
C PHE A 137 -7.33 1.97 4.06
N PHE A 138 -6.18 1.92 4.75
CA PHE A 138 -6.06 1.74 6.18
C PHE A 138 -5.31 2.93 6.81
N PRO A 139 -5.95 4.13 6.84
CA PRO A 139 -5.29 5.38 7.25
C PRO A 139 -5.08 5.49 8.76
N GLU A 140 -5.48 4.51 9.54
CA GLU A 140 -5.31 4.43 10.99
C GLU A 140 -4.81 3.04 11.37
N ALA A 141 -3.86 2.96 12.30
CA ALA A 141 -3.35 1.69 12.81
C ALA A 141 -4.44 0.95 13.63
N ALA A 142 -4.80 -0.26 13.22
CA ALA A 142 -5.78 -1.08 13.92
C ALA A 142 -5.11 -1.91 15.00
N GLU A 143 -5.45 -1.65 16.28
CA GLU A 143 -4.98 -2.49 17.41
C GLU A 143 -5.49 -3.93 17.22
N LEU A 144 -4.59 -4.92 17.32
CA LEU A 144 -4.99 -6.32 17.29
C LEU A 144 -5.88 -6.61 18.53
N ASP A 145 -7.03 -7.22 18.28
CA ASP A 145 -8.10 -7.45 19.26
C ASP A 145 -8.71 -6.17 19.85
N GLY A 146 -8.49 -5.03 19.16
CA GLY A 146 -9.10 -3.75 19.49
C GLY A 146 -10.49 -3.57 18.88
N GLY A 147 -11.04 -2.37 19.11
CA GLY A 147 -12.31 -1.94 18.51
C GLY A 147 -12.15 -1.48 17.06
N TYR A 148 -13.26 -1.05 16.47
CA TYR A 148 -13.25 -0.40 15.17
C TYR A 148 -12.49 0.92 15.20
N THR A 149 -11.66 1.14 14.18
CA THR A 149 -11.09 2.45 13.87
C THR A 149 -12.17 3.43 13.41
N ARG A 150 -11.86 4.72 13.34
CA ARG A 150 -12.80 5.72 12.80
C ARG A 150 -13.17 5.47 11.33
N PHE A 151 -12.35 4.73 10.61
CA PHE A 151 -12.57 4.34 9.21
C PHE A 151 -13.37 3.04 9.06
N GLY A 152 -13.87 2.47 10.16
CA GLY A 152 -14.79 1.34 10.13
C GLY A 152 -14.16 -0.03 9.88
N TYR A 153 -12.89 -0.21 10.23
CA TYR A 153 -12.23 -1.52 10.24
C TYR A 153 -11.63 -1.83 11.61
N LYS A 154 -11.45 -3.12 11.88
CA LYS A 154 -10.80 -3.66 13.08
C LYS A 154 -9.90 -4.82 12.71
N ALA A 155 -8.92 -5.13 13.55
CA ALA A 155 -8.11 -6.33 13.47
C ALA A 155 -8.45 -7.26 14.66
N VAL A 156 -8.69 -8.54 14.38
CA VAL A 156 -8.99 -9.56 15.39
C VAL A 156 -8.09 -10.76 15.19
N CYS A 157 -7.62 -11.35 16.28
CA CYS A 157 -6.74 -12.52 16.27
C CYS A 157 -7.35 -13.65 17.09
N GLU A 158 -7.30 -14.86 16.58
CA GLU A 158 -7.72 -16.08 17.25
C GLU A 158 -6.73 -17.19 16.90
N ASP A 159 -6.18 -17.86 17.90
CA ASP A 159 -5.20 -18.95 17.75
C ASP A 159 -3.99 -18.60 16.85
N GLY A 160 -3.51 -17.35 16.91
CA GLY A 160 -2.38 -16.85 16.13
C GLY A 160 -2.73 -16.43 14.69
N VAL A 161 -3.97 -16.65 14.25
CA VAL A 161 -4.47 -16.20 12.95
C VAL A 161 -5.22 -14.88 13.13
N CYS A 162 -4.78 -13.84 12.43
CA CYS A 162 -5.36 -12.51 12.47
C CYS A 162 -6.13 -12.18 11.20
N LYS A 163 -7.18 -11.38 11.33
CA LYS A 163 -8.04 -10.92 10.23
C LYS A 163 -8.28 -9.42 10.35
N VAL A 164 -8.29 -8.72 9.23
CA VAL A 164 -8.81 -7.35 9.19
C VAL A 164 -10.18 -7.37 8.57
N ILE A 165 -11.13 -6.83 9.31
CA ILE A 165 -12.57 -6.86 9.02
C ILE A 165 -13.06 -5.42 8.84
N VAL A 166 -13.82 -5.17 7.78
CA VAL A 166 -14.45 -3.88 7.50
C VAL A 166 -15.95 -3.98 7.79
N LYS A 167 -16.47 -2.96 8.45
CA LYS A 167 -17.91 -2.79 8.67
C LYS A 167 -18.59 -2.34 7.37
N LYS A 168 -19.64 -3.05 6.98
CA LYS A 168 -20.50 -2.75 5.83
C LYS A 168 -21.94 -2.56 6.29
N PRO A 169 -22.81 -1.91 5.50
CA PRO A 169 -24.24 -1.82 5.81
C PRO A 169 -24.90 -3.19 6.00
N GLU A 170 -24.47 -4.19 5.22
CA GLU A 170 -24.98 -5.56 5.21
C GLU A 170 -24.32 -6.49 6.25
N GLY A 171 -23.30 -6.02 6.99
CA GLY A 171 -22.58 -6.82 7.98
C GLY A 171 -21.06 -6.55 7.99
N GLU A 172 -20.30 -7.55 8.36
CA GLU A 172 -18.83 -7.50 8.38
C GLU A 172 -18.24 -8.25 7.17
N GLU A 173 -17.21 -7.70 6.54
CA GLU A 173 -16.45 -8.33 5.46
C GLU A 173 -14.98 -8.51 5.85
N GLU A 174 -14.48 -9.75 5.79
CA GLU A 174 -13.05 -10.03 5.93
C GLU A 174 -12.32 -9.56 4.67
N ILE A 175 -11.30 -8.73 4.86
CA ILE A 175 -10.50 -8.16 3.75
C ILE A 175 -9.21 -8.91 3.57
N VAL A 176 -8.50 -9.13 4.68
CA VAL A 176 -7.20 -9.82 4.69
C VAL A 176 -7.10 -10.74 5.89
N ARG A 177 -6.26 -11.77 5.75
CA ARG A 177 -5.89 -12.73 6.80
C ARG A 177 -4.40 -12.95 6.80
N PHE A 178 -3.82 -13.09 8.00
CA PHE A 178 -2.38 -13.36 8.18
C PHE A 178 -2.12 -14.11 9.48
N ASP A 179 -0.98 -14.78 9.53
CA ASP A 179 -0.42 -15.31 10.77
C ASP A 179 0.45 -14.22 11.40
N ASP A 180 0.32 -13.98 12.71
CA ASP A 180 1.11 -12.98 13.43
C ASP A 180 2.54 -13.51 13.69
N GLN A 181 3.27 -13.74 12.59
CA GLN A 181 4.64 -14.25 12.58
C GLN A 181 5.54 -13.28 11.81
N PRO A 182 6.57 -12.70 12.47
CA PRO A 182 7.54 -11.84 11.80
C PRO A 182 8.18 -12.53 10.58
N GLN A 183 8.24 -11.81 9.46
CA GLN A 183 8.89 -12.24 8.25
C GLN A 183 10.14 -11.37 8.00
N LEU A 184 11.19 -11.98 7.45
CA LEU A 184 12.37 -11.24 7.03
C LEU A 184 12.10 -10.48 5.72
N PRO A 185 12.72 -9.30 5.52
CA PRO A 185 12.53 -8.53 4.27
C PRO A 185 12.79 -9.35 2.99
N ILE A 186 13.74 -10.30 3.03
CA ILE A 186 14.06 -11.18 1.89
C ILE A 186 12.99 -12.23 1.59
N ASP A 187 12.11 -12.57 2.54
CA ASP A 187 11.03 -13.53 2.34
C ASP A 187 9.96 -13.02 1.35
N PHE A 188 9.96 -11.70 1.09
CA PHE A 188 9.07 -11.07 0.13
C PHE A 188 9.56 -11.10 -1.32
N ILE A 189 10.78 -11.58 -1.59
CA ILE A 189 11.33 -11.69 -2.96
C ILE A 189 10.47 -12.65 -3.81
N ASN A 190 10.20 -13.85 -3.31
CA ASN A 190 9.43 -14.84 -4.07
C ASN A 190 7.99 -14.39 -4.40
N PRO A 191 7.18 -13.88 -3.45
CA PRO A 191 5.87 -13.35 -3.79
C PRO A 191 5.93 -12.08 -4.66
N ASN A 192 6.99 -11.26 -4.57
CA ASN A 192 7.25 -10.13 -5.47
C ASN A 192 7.45 -10.62 -6.91
N ILE A 193 8.31 -11.61 -7.14
CA ILE A 193 8.51 -12.26 -8.45
C ILE A 193 7.18 -12.82 -8.98
N ALA A 194 6.43 -13.54 -8.15
CA ALA A 194 5.14 -14.12 -8.55
C ALA A 194 4.09 -13.05 -8.95
N CYS A 195 4.13 -11.87 -8.34
CA CYS A 195 3.23 -10.78 -8.67
C CYS A 195 3.69 -9.97 -9.89
N SER A 196 5.00 -9.82 -10.09
CA SER A 196 5.56 -8.94 -11.14
C SER A 196 5.87 -9.67 -12.45
N LEU A 197 6.33 -10.91 -12.40
CA LEU A 197 6.81 -11.63 -13.60
C LEU A 197 5.86 -12.71 -14.14
N ASP A 198 4.90 -13.20 -13.34
CA ASP A 198 3.88 -14.13 -13.83
C ASP A 198 3.02 -13.44 -14.90
N PRO A 199 3.00 -13.92 -16.18
CA PRO A 199 2.18 -13.31 -17.22
C PRO A 199 0.68 -13.28 -16.90
N ALA A 200 0.19 -14.18 -16.06
CA ALA A 200 -1.20 -14.24 -15.62
C ALA A 200 -1.48 -13.30 -14.43
N SER A 201 -0.46 -12.63 -13.89
CA SER A 201 -0.65 -11.68 -12.80
C SER A 201 -1.51 -10.50 -13.24
N SER A 202 -2.48 -10.13 -12.41
CA SER A 202 -3.29 -8.93 -12.62
C SER A 202 -2.44 -7.64 -12.68
N PHE A 203 -1.25 -7.62 -12.06
CA PHE A 203 -0.33 -6.49 -12.15
C PHE A 203 0.34 -6.36 -13.51
N ARG A 204 0.39 -7.45 -14.30
CA ARG A 204 0.89 -7.46 -15.68
C ARG A 204 -0.19 -7.09 -16.69
N THR A 205 -1.41 -7.52 -16.44
CA THR A 205 -2.53 -7.43 -17.37
C THR A 205 -3.43 -6.24 -17.12
N ARG A 206 -3.24 -5.53 -16.01
CA ARG A 206 -4.07 -4.41 -15.60
C ARG A 206 -3.23 -3.30 -14.96
N LEU A 207 -3.37 -2.08 -15.46
CA LEU A 207 -2.87 -0.89 -14.79
C LEU A 207 -3.78 -0.54 -13.62
N SER A 208 -3.19 -0.19 -12.49
CA SER A 208 -3.94 0.30 -11.32
C SER A 208 -3.15 1.37 -10.58
N LEU A 209 -3.72 2.56 -10.46
CA LEU A 209 -3.25 3.60 -9.55
C LEU A 209 -4.37 3.97 -8.58
N VAL A 210 -4.01 4.20 -7.33
CA VAL A 210 -4.97 4.57 -6.29
C VAL A 210 -4.35 5.58 -5.33
N ILE A 211 -5.08 6.67 -5.05
CA ILE A 211 -4.68 7.69 -4.07
C ILE A 211 -5.89 8.17 -3.28
N MET A 212 -5.68 8.57 -2.03
CA MET A 212 -6.71 9.16 -1.19
C MET A 212 -6.77 10.68 -1.40
N THR A 213 -7.97 11.22 -1.67
CA THR A 213 -8.17 12.67 -1.84
C THR A 213 -8.25 13.41 -0.49
N PRO A 214 -8.21 14.76 -0.47
CA PRO A 214 -8.44 15.55 0.74
C PRO A 214 -9.73 15.21 1.49
N GLU A 215 -10.77 14.87 0.76
CA GLU A 215 -12.09 14.49 1.29
C GLU A 215 -12.17 13.01 1.70
N GLU A 216 -11.01 12.33 1.79
CA GLU A 216 -10.88 10.90 2.12
C GLU A 216 -11.51 9.95 1.07
N ASN A 217 -11.86 10.47 -0.11
CA ASN A 217 -12.36 9.67 -1.21
C ASN A 217 -11.23 8.86 -1.86
N ARG A 218 -11.59 7.74 -2.48
CA ARG A 218 -10.65 6.92 -3.23
C ARG A 218 -10.70 7.28 -4.71
N LYS A 219 -9.62 7.90 -5.22
CA LYS A 219 -9.41 8.13 -6.65
C LYS A 219 -8.62 6.96 -7.22
N ASN A 220 -9.19 6.29 -8.22
CA ASN A 220 -8.53 5.21 -8.94
C ASN A 220 -8.36 5.57 -10.41
N LEU A 221 -7.28 5.10 -11.02
CA LEU A 221 -7.11 4.99 -12.47
C LEU A 221 -6.85 3.53 -12.79
N VAL A 222 -7.60 2.97 -13.72
CA VAL A 222 -7.53 1.57 -14.11
C VAL A 222 -7.56 1.44 -15.62
N SER A 223 -6.71 0.57 -16.17
CA SER A 223 -6.83 0.04 -17.53
C SER A 223 -6.84 -1.48 -17.48
N ASP A 224 -7.89 -2.10 -17.98
CA ASP A 224 -8.07 -3.57 -17.97
C ASP A 224 -7.50 -4.23 -19.24
N ALA A 225 -6.30 -3.78 -19.68
CA ALA A 225 -5.56 -4.34 -20.79
C ALA A 225 -4.05 -4.21 -20.56
N THR A 226 -3.26 -4.98 -21.30
CA THR A 226 -1.80 -4.86 -21.33
C THR A 226 -1.37 -3.53 -21.96
N VAL A 227 -0.15 -3.07 -21.67
CA VAL A 227 0.34 -1.77 -22.13
C VAL A 227 0.20 -1.53 -23.62
N GLY A 228 0.44 -2.52 -24.47
CA GLY A 228 0.35 -2.39 -25.94
C GLY A 228 -1.09 -2.43 -26.48
N GLU A 229 -2.05 -2.91 -25.72
CA GLU A 229 -3.45 -3.09 -26.11
C GLU A 229 -4.37 -2.04 -25.51
N ALA A 230 -3.97 -1.47 -24.38
CA ALA A 230 -4.74 -0.47 -23.64
C ALA A 230 -4.85 0.84 -24.41
N LYS A 231 -6.02 1.14 -24.96
CA LYS A 231 -6.31 2.42 -25.65
C LYS A 231 -6.93 3.45 -24.72
N THR A 232 -7.63 2.98 -23.70
CA THR A 232 -8.34 3.84 -22.75
C THR A 232 -8.14 3.37 -21.33
N SER A 233 -8.23 4.30 -20.39
CA SER A 233 -8.28 4.04 -18.97
C SER A 233 -9.50 4.69 -18.34
N VAL A 234 -9.95 4.16 -17.20
CA VAL A 234 -11.10 4.69 -16.45
C VAL A 234 -10.61 5.29 -15.15
N ILE A 235 -11.01 6.53 -14.91
CA ILE A 235 -10.82 7.19 -13.61
C ILE A 235 -12.13 7.14 -12.86
N THR A 236 -12.10 6.67 -11.62
CA THR A 236 -13.24 6.67 -10.71
C THR A 236 -12.91 7.39 -9.41
N LEU A 237 -13.89 8.12 -8.89
CA LEU A 237 -13.88 8.65 -7.53
C LEU A 237 -14.97 7.95 -6.72
N LYS A 238 -14.59 7.35 -5.59
CA LYS A 238 -15.52 6.67 -4.69
C LYS A 238 -15.39 7.23 -3.28
N ASP A 239 -16.52 7.41 -2.59
CA ASP A 239 -16.49 7.80 -1.19
C ASP A 239 -15.91 6.69 -0.29
N PRO A 240 -15.66 6.94 1.01
CA PRO A 240 -15.13 5.94 1.93
C PRO A 240 -16.03 4.70 2.08
N ALA A 241 -17.35 4.82 1.85
CA ALA A 241 -18.27 3.68 1.85
C ALA A 241 -18.22 2.87 0.54
N GLY A 242 -17.50 3.35 -0.47
CA GLY A 242 -17.34 2.69 -1.77
C GLY A 242 -18.37 3.09 -2.82
N LYS A 243 -19.26 4.06 -2.53
CA LYS A 243 -20.23 4.60 -3.49
C LYS A 243 -19.50 5.40 -4.57
N LEU A 244 -19.82 5.13 -5.83
CA LEU A 244 -19.30 5.86 -6.97
C LEU A 244 -19.81 7.31 -6.96
N LEU A 245 -18.90 8.28 -6.97
CA LEU A 245 -19.19 9.71 -7.03
C LEU A 245 -18.95 10.26 -8.45
N GLU A 246 -17.88 9.81 -9.11
CA GLU A 246 -17.49 10.25 -10.44
C GLU A 246 -16.87 9.09 -11.20
N GLU A 247 -17.12 9.03 -12.52
CA GLU A 247 -16.47 8.12 -13.45
C GLU A 247 -16.23 8.82 -14.78
N ARG A 248 -15.03 8.67 -15.33
CA ARG A 248 -14.71 9.14 -16.67
C ARG A 248 -13.67 8.26 -17.35
N THR A 249 -13.78 8.16 -18.68
CA THR A 249 -12.81 7.48 -19.51
C THR A 249 -11.83 8.50 -20.08
N ILE A 250 -10.56 8.13 -20.14
CA ILE A 250 -9.49 8.91 -20.77
C ILE A 250 -8.86 8.12 -21.92
N ASP A 251 -8.39 8.81 -22.93
CA ASP A 251 -7.52 8.23 -23.96
C ASP A 251 -6.11 8.03 -23.36
N ASN A 252 -5.50 6.87 -23.55
CA ASN A 252 -4.17 6.58 -23.04
C ASN A 252 -3.07 7.41 -23.71
N ALA A 253 -3.33 8.07 -24.83
CA ALA A 253 -2.44 9.12 -25.35
C ALA A 253 -2.26 10.31 -24.37
N GLN A 254 -3.17 10.46 -23.39
CA GLN A 254 -3.11 11.48 -22.34
C GLN A 254 -2.60 10.92 -21.00
N LEU A 255 -2.26 9.62 -20.96
CA LEU A 255 -2.02 8.93 -19.68
C LEU A 255 -0.87 9.54 -18.89
N SER A 256 0.31 9.79 -19.49
CA SER A 256 1.45 10.43 -18.82
C SER A 256 1.07 11.79 -18.20
N LYS A 257 0.29 12.59 -18.92
CA LYS A 257 -0.21 13.88 -18.41
C LYS A 257 -1.13 13.70 -17.19
N VAL A 258 -2.08 12.77 -17.28
CA VAL A 258 -3.03 12.48 -16.20
C VAL A 258 -2.32 11.91 -14.96
N LEU A 259 -1.32 11.06 -15.15
CA LEU A 259 -0.49 10.54 -14.07
C LEU A 259 0.18 11.68 -13.29
N LEU A 260 0.76 12.65 -14.00
CA LEU A 260 1.42 13.79 -13.38
C LEU A 260 0.42 14.74 -12.69
N GLU A 261 -0.63 15.17 -13.41
CA GLU A 261 -1.55 16.20 -12.91
C GLU A 261 -2.47 15.71 -11.79
N GLU A 262 -2.86 14.42 -11.80
CA GLU A 262 -3.88 13.92 -10.89
C GLU A 262 -3.39 12.95 -9.83
N PHE A 263 -2.22 12.33 -10.05
CA PHE A 263 -1.61 11.40 -9.10
C PHE A 263 -0.21 11.84 -8.65
N GLY A 264 0.35 12.91 -9.23
CA GLY A 264 1.68 13.41 -8.93
C GLY A 264 2.79 12.45 -9.34
N VAL A 265 2.54 11.60 -10.34
CA VAL A 265 3.45 10.57 -10.82
C VAL A 265 3.99 10.95 -12.19
N GLU A 266 5.29 11.19 -12.29
CA GLU A 266 5.98 11.35 -13.57
C GLU A 266 6.35 9.97 -14.13
N PHE A 267 5.80 9.64 -15.29
CA PHE A 267 6.06 8.37 -15.98
C PHE A 267 5.73 8.49 -17.48
N ASP A 268 6.69 8.13 -18.32
CA ASP A 268 6.53 8.09 -19.75
C ASP A 268 6.08 6.70 -20.21
N ILE A 269 4.97 6.65 -20.94
CA ILE A 269 4.37 5.43 -21.47
C ILE A 269 4.49 5.39 -22.99
#